data_eb545d4d8143c673c8a3bb14750475e6
#
_entry.id   eb545d4d8143c673c8a3bb14750475e6
#
_cell.length_a   1.000
_cell.length_b   1.000
_cell.length_c   1.000
_cell.angle_alpha   90.00
_cell.angle_beta   90.00
_cell.angle_gamma   90.00
#
_symmetry.space_group_name_H-M   'P 1'
#
loop_
_entity.id
_entity.type
_entity.pdbx_description
1 polymer ?
#
loop_
_entity_poly.entity_id
_entity_poly.type
_entity_poly.pdbx_seq_one_letter_code
_entity_poly.pdbx_strand_id
1 'polypeptide(L)'
;MMNTILFPSSYFDINKVDEDLEQEYQSVLSTGFFDIVIFSYDKWFNDGAIKLIKQVETMTSAVYRGWMMKPKQYEAFYNRLSERNIHLVTDPESYELMHIFPNVYSKFGEDTAYMEVFPLYSKIDVDYLKKHFKRFMVKDYVKSVKGTEFPKYFDQTITQSQFDRDMELFYKYRGNLLTGGICIKEYLKLKRYGSVTNEYRVFYINHEVATLSRNSNQYIYAPLPPKELIDKYKSIESIYYTVDFAETEDGSWRVIEAGDGGVSGLSPNQDIEAYYRALYQCLKDI
;
A
#
# COMPACT_ATOMS: atom_id res chain seq x y z
N MET A 1 6.64 -22.13 -15.31
CA MET A 1 5.78 -21.19 -16.06
C MET A 1 6.45 -19.83 -16.03
N MET A 2 6.44 -19.06 -17.11
CA MET A 2 7.03 -17.73 -17.12
C MET A 2 6.02 -16.79 -16.45
N ASN A 3 6.42 -16.12 -15.35
CA ASN A 3 5.56 -15.20 -14.63
C ASN A 3 5.36 -13.92 -15.44
N THR A 4 4.17 -13.35 -15.37
CA THR A 4 3.78 -12.15 -16.11
C THR A 4 3.68 -10.95 -15.14
N ILE A 5 4.10 -9.77 -15.59
CA ILE A 5 3.73 -8.51 -14.91
C ILE A 5 2.57 -7.87 -15.68
N LEU A 6 1.51 -7.56 -14.94
CA LEU A 6 0.31 -6.91 -15.47
C LEU A 6 0.29 -5.43 -15.08
N PHE A 7 0.40 -4.55 -16.06
CA PHE A 7 0.37 -3.10 -15.88
C PHE A 7 -0.90 -2.45 -16.45
N PRO A 8 -1.41 -1.36 -15.86
CA PRO A 8 -2.39 -0.49 -16.50
C PRO A 8 -1.74 0.29 -17.66
N SER A 9 -2.53 0.57 -18.70
CA SER A 9 -2.12 1.51 -19.74
C SER A 9 -2.16 2.95 -19.26
N SER A 10 -1.48 3.84 -19.97
CA SER A 10 -1.75 5.28 -19.89
C SER A 10 -3.23 5.56 -20.16
N TYR A 11 -3.76 6.58 -19.49
CA TYR A 11 -5.12 7.07 -19.73
C TYR A 11 -5.29 7.60 -21.17
N PHE A 12 -4.23 8.23 -21.72
CA PHE A 12 -4.27 8.86 -23.03
C PHE A 12 -3.88 7.95 -24.21
N ASP A 13 -3.10 6.90 -23.95
CA ASP A 13 -2.63 5.97 -24.97
C ASP A 13 -2.64 4.53 -24.46
N ILE A 14 -3.61 3.77 -24.93
CA ILE A 14 -3.79 2.38 -24.51
C ILE A 14 -2.57 1.48 -24.82
N ASN A 15 -1.72 1.87 -25.77
CA ASN A 15 -0.55 1.07 -26.16
C ASN A 15 0.70 1.37 -25.32
N LYS A 16 0.62 2.34 -24.42
CA LYS A 16 1.69 2.68 -23.48
C LYS A 16 1.30 2.30 -22.06
N VAL A 17 2.27 1.97 -21.24
CA VAL A 17 2.08 1.82 -19.80
C VAL A 17 1.76 3.19 -19.18
N ASP A 18 1.12 3.18 -18.02
CA ASP A 18 0.90 4.38 -17.19
C ASP A 18 2.23 5.09 -16.90
N GLU A 19 2.25 6.41 -17.01
CA GLU A 19 3.46 7.22 -16.89
C GLU A 19 4.15 7.08 -15.53
N ASP A 20 3.39 6.89 -14.45
CA ASP A 20 3.93 6.68 -13.10
C ASP A 20 4.61 5.31 -12.95
N LEU A 21 4.35 4.37 -13.85
CA LEU A 21 4.91 3.02 -13.87
C LEU A 21 5.96 2.79 -14.97
N GLU A 22 6.28 3.81 -15.76
CA GLU A 22 7.21 3.70 -16.90
C GLU A 22 8.58 3.17 -16.48
N GLN A 23 9.13 3.63 -15.35
CA GLN A 23 10.43 3.17 -14.86
C GLN A 23 10.40 1.69 -14.45
N GLU A 24 9.31 1.25 -13.82
CA GLU A 24 9.11 -0.17 -13.49
C GLU A 24 9.00 -1.01 -14.77
N TYR A 25 8.20 -0.55 -15.73
CA TYR A 25 8.04 -1.22 -17.03
C TYR A 25 9.36 -1.40 -17.77
N GLN A 26 10.18 -0.34 -17.87
CA GLN A 26 11.50 -0.42 -18.50
C GLN A 26 12.45 -1.38 -17.78
N SER A 27 12.39 -1.40 -16.44
CA SER A 27 13.19 -2.32 -15.65
C SER A 27 12.75 -3.78 -15.83
N VAL A 28 11.46 -4.05 -15.98
CA VAL A 28 10.96 -5.40 -16.30
C VAL A 28 11.47 -5.83 -17.67
N LEU A 29 11.40 -4.96 -18.65
CA LEU A 29 11.94 -5.25 -20.00
C LEU A 29 13.44 -5.55 -19.97
N SER A 30 14.22 -4.76 -19.21
CA SER A 30 15.68 -4.94 -19.15
C SER A 30 16.09 -6.24 -18.47
N THR A 31 15.33 -6.70 -17.47
CA THR A 31 15.62 -7.98 -16.79
C THR A 31 15.32 -9.20 -17.65
N GLY A 32 14.32 -9.14 -18.49
CA GLY A 32 13.89 -10.24 -19.36
C GLY A 32 13.34 -11.47 -18.62
N PHE A 33 12.99 -11.33 -17.32
CA PHE A 33 12.50 -12.44 -16.51
C PHE A 33 10.99 -12.66 -16.59
N PHE A 34 10.26 -11.65 -17.06
CA PHE A 34 8.80 -11.65 -17.08
C PHE A 34 8.27 -11.34 -18.47
N ASP A 35 7.16 -11.97 -18.81
CA ASP A 35 6.29 -11.43 -19.83
C ASP A 35 5.55 -10.20 -19.33
N ILE A 36 5.17 -9.30 -20.23
CA ILE A 36 4.40 -8.11 -19.88
C ILE A 36 3.06 -8.16 -20.59
N VAL A 37 2.02 -7.90 -19.80
CA VAL A 37 0.66 -7.69 -20.30
C VAL A 37 0.19 -6.31 -19.86
N ILE A 38 -0.39 -5.55 -20.77
CA ILE A 38 -0.97 -4.24 -20.50
C ILE A 38 -2.49 -4.36 -20.67
N PHE A 39 -3.25 -3.86 -19.69
CA PHE A 39 -4.70 -3.71 -19.78
C PHE A 39 -5.09 -2.23 -19.84
N SER A 40 -6.22 -1.94 -20.49
CA SER A 40 -6.73 -0.57 -20.58
C SER A 40 -7.17 -0.05 -19.22
N TYR A 41 -6.45 0.98 -18.72
CA TYR A 41 -6.83 1.69 -17.51
C TYR A 41 -8.27 2.22 -17.59
N ASP A 42 -8.57 3.00 -18.63
CA ASP A 42 -9.88 3.63 -18.83
C ASP A 42 -11.02 2.62 -18.83
N LYS A 43 -10.87 1.53 -19.60
CA LYS A 43 -11.89 0.49 -19.67
C LYS A 43 -12.15 -0.21 -18.35
N TRP A 44 -11.08 -0.41 -17.55
CA TRP A 44 -11.26 -1.05 -16.25
C TRP A 44 -11.86 -0.10 -15.21
N PHE A 45 -11.23 1.06 -15.00
CA PHE A 45 -11.60 1.94 -13.89
C PHE A 45 -12.91 2.71 -14.12
N ASN A 46 -13.28 3.00 -15.38
CA ASN A 46 -14.52 3.69 -15.70
C ASN A 46 -15.67 2.74 -16.07
N ASP A 47 -15.39 1.71 -16.88
CA ASP A 47 -16.44 0.83 -17.42
C ASP A 47 -16.51 -0.53 -16.70
N GLY A 48 -15.53 -0.87 -15.87
CA GLY A 48 -15.39 -2.20 -15.25
C GLY A 48 -15.15 -3.33 -16.26
N ALA A 49 -14.63 -3.01 -17.45
CA ALA A 49 -14.40 -3.97 -18.52
C ALA A 49 -12.89 -4.22 -18.72
N ILE A 50 -12.48 -5.49 -18.77
CA ILE A 50 -11.11 -5.87 -19.11
C ILE A 50 -10.90 -5.79 -20.62
N LYS A 51 -9.97 -4.95 -21.04
CA LYS A 51 -9.44 -4.94 -22.41
C LYS A 51 -7.92 -5.05 -22.34
N LEU A 52 -7.39 -6.19 -22.77
CA LEU A 52 -5.94 -6.43 -22.88
C LEU A 52 -5.44 -5.89 -24.21
N ILE A 53 -4.22 -5.37 -24.24
CA ILE A 53 -3.54 -4.95 -25.49
C ILE A 53 -3.12 -6.17 -26.30
N LYS A 54 -2.68 -7.24 -25.62
CA LYS A 54 -2.36 -8.53 -26.23
C LYS A 54 -3.15 -9.62 -25.51
N GLN A 55 -3.76 -10.51 -26.28
CA GLN A 55 -4.46 -11.66 -25.71
C GLN A 55 -3.45 -12.67 -25.14
N VAL A 56 -3.85 -13.32 -24.05
CA VAL A 56 -3.09 -14.39 -23.38
C VAL A 56 -3.78 -15.70 -23.71
N GLU A 57 -3.11 -16.51 -24.53
CA GLU A 57 -3.69 -17.77 -25.04
C GLU A 57 -3.51 -18.92 -24.03
N THR A 58 -2.41 -18.92 -23.29
CA THR A 58 -2.10 -19.95 -22.30
C THR A 58 -2.17 -19.39 -20.90
N MET A 59 -2.63 -20.22 -19.96
CA MET A 59 -2.73 -19.85 -18.55
C MET A 59 -1.37 -19.39 -18.02
N THR A 60 -1.34 -18.23 -17.37
CA THR A 60 -0.15 -17.63 -16.78
C THR A 60 -0.42 -17.10 -15.36
N SER A 61 0.57 -17.21 -14.48
CA SER A 61 0.57 -16.48 -13.21
C SER A 61 1.04 -15.06 -13.44
N ALA A 62 0.38 -14.07 -12.83
CA ALA A 62 0.71 -12.67 -13.02
C ALA A 62 0.79 -11.90 -11.70
N VAL A 63 1.75 -11.01 -11.62
CA VAL A 63 1.83 -9.97 -10.59
C VAL A 63 1.20 -8.71 -11.13
N TYR A 64 0.18 -8.21 -10.46
CA TYR A 64 -0.38 -6.89 -10.73
C TYR A 64 0.55 -5.81 -10.18
N ARG A 65 0.86 -4.80 -10.98
CA ARG A 65 1.54 -3.57 -10.55
C ARG A 65 0.74 -2.39 -11.07
N GLY A 66 0.14 -1.61 -10.15
CA GLY A 66 -0.72 -0.51 -10.59
C GLY A 66 -1.47 0.19 -9.46
N TRP A 67 -2.58 0.78 -9.84
CA TRP A 67 -3.40 1.62 -8.96
C TRP A 67 -4.25 0.80 -7.98
N MET A 68 -4.46 1.37 -6.80
CA MET A 68 -5.31 0.79 -5.76
C MET A 68 -6.75 0.63 -6.26
N MET A 69 -7.36 -0.46 -5.85
CA MET A 69 -8.77 -0.80 -6.09
C MET A 69 -9.49 -0.99 -4.76
N LYS A 70 -10.78 -0.70 -4.70
CA LYS A 70 -11.59 -1.15 -3.57
C LYS A 70 -11.67 -2.69 -3.59
N PRO A 71 -11.78 -3.37 -2.43
CA PRO A 71 -11.75 -4.84 -2.39
C PRO A 71 -12.69 -5.52 -3.39
N LYS A 72 -13.96 -5.10 -3.47
CA LYS A 72 -14.92 -5.64 -4.44
C LYS A 72 -14.54 -5.38 -5.90
N GLN A 73 -13.86 -4.26 -6.18
CA GLN A 73 -13.37 -3.97 -7.52
C GLN A 73 -12.17 -4.87 -7.86
N TYR A 74 -11.28 -5.11 -6.89
CA TYR A 74 -10.17 -6.04 -7.07
C TYR A 74 -10.66 -7.49 -7.27
N GLU A 75 -11.64 -7.95 -6.50
CA GLU A 75 -12.26 -9.26 -6.68
C GLU A 75 -12.85 -9.42 -8.09
N ALA A 76 -13.59 -8.42 -8.56
CA ALA A 76 -14.12 -8.43 -9.93
C ALA A 76 -12.99 -8.44 -10.98
N PHE A 77 -11.91 -7.69 -10.75
CA PHE A 77 -10.71 -7.68 -11.59
C PHE A 77 -10.05 -9.04 -11.68
N TYR A 78 -9.79 -9.65 -10.52
CA TYR A 78 -9.23 -10.99 -10.39
C TYR A 78 -10.04 -12.04 -11.19
N ASN A 79 -11.36 -12.07 -10.97
CA ASN A 79 -12.25 -13.03 -11.64
C ASN A 79 -12.25 -12.85 -13.16
N ARG A 80 -12.35 -11.60 -13.65
CA ARG A 80 -12.35 -11.30 -15.09
C ARG A 80 -11.03 -11.56 -15.79
N LEU A 81 -9.90 -11.44 -15.08
CA LEU A 81 -8.58 -11.83 -15.59
C LEU A 81 -8.44 -13.35 -15.66
N SER A 82 -8.95 -14.08 -14.66
CA SER A 82 -8.98 -15.55 -14.67
C SER A 82 -9.73 -16.11 -15.86
N GLU A 83 -10.83 -15.47 -16.29
CA GLU A 83 -11.56 -15.81 -17.54
C GLU A 83 -10.72 -15.60 -18.81
N ARG A 84 -9.57 -14.94 -18.70
CA ARG A 84 -8.63 -14.62 -19.79
C ARG A 84 -7.26 -15.27 -19.63
N ASN A 85 -7.22 -16.38 -18.90
CA ASN A 85 -6.01 -17.15 -18.63
C ASN A 85 -4.93 -16.40 -17.80
N ILE A 86 -5.31 -15.35 -17.05
CA ILE A 86 -4.39 -14.60 -16.18
C ILE A 86 -4.80 -14.81 -14.73
N HIS A 87 -3.97 -15.52 -13.96
CA HIS A 87 -4.19 -15.76 -12.55
C HIS A 87 -3.26 -14.85 -11.74
N LEU A 88 -3.83 -13.88 -11.00
CA LEU A 88 -3.03 -13.02 -10.15
C LEU A 88 -2.47 -13.81 -8.96
N VAL A 89 -1.22 -13.57 -8.61
CA VAL A 89 -0.56 -14.21 -7.45
C VAL A 89 -1.18 -13.78 -6.12
N THR A 90 -1.71 -12.57 -6.04
CA THR A 90 -2.49 -12.11 -4.88
C THR A 90 -3.96 -12.40 -5.14
N ASP A 91 -4.56 -13.25 -4.33
CA ASP A 91 -6.00 -13.50 -4.36
C ASP A 91 -6.79 -12.36 -3.70
N PRO A 92 -8.14 -12.29 -3.87
CA PRO A 92 -8.95 -11.21 -3.32
C PRO A 92 -8.93 -11.12 -1.78
N GLU A 93 -8.83 -12.23 -1.06
CA GLU A 93 -8.79 -12.27 0.40
C GLU A 93 -7.46 -11.70 0.91
N SER A 94 -6.35 -12.12 0.31
CA SER A 94 -5.01 -11.61 0.59
C SER A 94 -4.89 -10.11 0.27
N TYR A 95 -5.48 -9.68 -0.87
CA TYR A 95 -5.54 -8.26 -1.22
C TYR A 95 -6.30 -7.46 -0.17
N GLU A 96 -7.51 -7.88 0.21
CA GLU A 96 -8.33 -7.19 1.20
C GLU A 96 -7.65 -7.17 2.58
N LEU A 97 -7.02 -8.28 3.00
CA LEU A 97 -6.26 -8.36 4.24
C LEU A 97 -5.21 -7.25 4.32
N MET A 98 -4.41 -7.10 3.28
CA MET A 98 -3.28 -6.16 3.29
C MET A 98 -3.67 -4.73 2.88
N HIS A 99 -4.66 -4.56 2.01
CA HIS A 99 -5.09 -3.25 1.53
C HIS A 99 -5.93 -2.49 2.58
N ILE A 100 -6.70 -3.21 3.39
CA ILE A 100 -7.55 -2.65 4.46
C ILE A 100 -6.79 -2.75 5.79
N PHE A 101 -6.09 -1.69 6.17
CA PHE A 101 -5.19 -1.71 7.32
C PHE A 101 -5.81 -2.25 8.63
N PRO A 102 -7.08 -1.98 8.98
CA PRO A 102 -7.74 -2.61 10.14
C PRO A 102 -7.75 -4.14 10.11
N ASN A 103 -7.79 -4.77 8.94
CA ASN A 103 -7.83 -6.23 8.83
C ASN A 103 -6.50 -6.87 9.27
N VAL A 104 -5.37 -6.24 8.95
CA VAL A 104 -4.03 -6.73 9.33
C VAL A 104 -3.53 -6.16 10.65
N TYR A 105 -4.20 -5.15 11.21
CA TYR A 105 -3.76 -4.39 12.38
C TYR A 105 -3.44 -5.28 13.59
N SER A 106 -4.29 -6.27 13.88
CA SER A 106 -4.10 -7.20 15.01
C SER A 106 -2.81 -8.03 14.90
N LYS A 107 -2.28 -8.25 13.70
CA LYS A 107 -1.04 -9.00 13.48
C LYS A 107 0.19 -8.23 13.99
N PHE A 108 0.10 -6.90 14.09
CA PHE A 108 1.21 -6.05 14.54
C PHE A 108 1.28 -5.91 16.07
N GLY A 109 0.18 -6.09 16.78
CA GLY A 109 0.14 -6.01 18.23
C GLY A 109 0.74 -4.69 18.75
N GLU A 110 1.70 -4.80 19.68
CA GLU A 110 2.39 -3.64 20.27
C GLU A 110 3.42 -2.98 19.34
N ASP A 111 3.75 -3.60 18.21
CA ASP A 111 4.73 -3.04 17.27
C ASP A 111 4.15 -1.93 16.39
N THR A 112 2.85 -1.61 16.51
CA THR A 112 2.24 -0.49 15.78
C THR A 112 1.61 0.52 16.72
N ALA A 113 1.24 1.69 16.19
CA ALA A 113 0.55 2.72 16.94
C ALA A 113 -0.87 2.27 17.33
N TYR A 114 -1.31 2.65 18.51
CA TYR A 114 -2.70 2.43 18.92
C TYR A 114 -3.67 3.04 17.92
N MET A 115 -4.75 2.31 17.62
CA MET A 115 -5.74 2.73 16.63
C MET A 115 -7.14 2.29 17.05
N GLU A 116 -8.09 3.18 16.85
CA GLU A 116 -9.51 2.89 16.95
C GLU A 116 -10.21 3.11 15.62
N VAL A 117 -11.27 2.36 15.39
CA VAL A 117 -12.06 2.43 14.15
C VAL A 117 -13.49 2.86 14.44
N PHE A 118 -14.03 3.70 13.58
CA PHE A 118 -15.38 4.23 13.67
C PHE A 118 -16.12 4.04 12.34
N PRO A 119 -17.44 3.81 12.36
CA PRO A 119 -18.23 3.78 11.14
C PRO A 119 -18.16 5.12 10.39
N LEU A 120 -18.29 5.07 9.07
CA LEU A 120 -18.41 6.29 8.26
C LEU A 120 -19.59 7.14 8.74
N TYR A 121 -19.36 8.44 8.76
CA TYR A 121 -20.36 9.45 9.15
C TYR A 121 -20.93 9.31 10.57
N SER A 122 -20.34 8.44 11.41
CA SER A 122 -20.69 8.39 12.83
C SER A 122 -20.19 9.65 13.55
N LYS A 123 -20.91 10.05 14.58
CA LYS A 123 -20.43 11.11 15.46
C LYS A 123 -19.31 10.57 16.35
N ILE A 124 -18.12 11.14 16.21
CA ILE A 124 -16.94 10.79 17.01
C ILE A 124 -16.81 11.81 18.13
N ASP A 125 -16.83 11.34 19.36
CA ASP A 125 -16.73 12.19 20.56
C ASP A 125 -15.26 12.60 20.79
N VAL A 126 -14.98 13.89 20.70
CA VAL A 126 -13.64 14.46 20.90
C VAL A 126 -13.15 14.32 22.33
N ASP A 127 -14.03 14.40 23.33
CA ASP A 127 -13.64 14.22 24.73
C ASP A 127 -13.25 12.76 25.02
N TYR A 128 -13.89 11.82 24.34
CA TYR A 128 -13.47 10.42 24.32
C TYR A 128 -12.08 10.28 23.68
N LEU A 129 -11.85 10.86 22.51
CA LEU A 129 -10.54 10.78 21.84
C LEU A 129 -9.43 11.37 22.70
N LYS A 130 -9.66 12.50 23.37
CA LYS A 130 -8.67 13.14 24.24
C LYS A 130 -8.27 12.28 25.44
N LYS A 131 -9.12 11.38 25.91
CA LYS A 131 -8.79 10.44 26.99
C LYS A 131 -7.86 9.32 26.51
N HIS A 132 -7.95 8.93 25.23
CA HIS A 132 -7.21 7.80 24.68
C HIS A 132 -5.97 8.21 23.88
N PHE A 133 -5.97 9.41 23.31
CA PHE A 133 -4.89 9.91 22.45
C PHE A 133 -4.35 11.25 22.93
N LYS A 134 -3.05 11.36 23.12
CA LYS A 134 -2.40 12.67 23.34
C LYS A 134 -2.36 13.49 22.05
N ARG A 135 -2.10 12.83 20.95
CA ARG A 135 -2.07 13.36 19.59
C ARG A 135 -2.42 12.25 18.61
N PHE A 136 -3.19 12.54 17.59
CA PHE A 136 -3.66 11.53 16.66
C PHE A 136 -3.77 12.06 15.23
N MET A 137 -3.91 11.13 14.29
CA MET A 137 -4.24 11.39 12.90
C MET A 137 -5.54 10.69 12.52
N VAL A 138 -6.20 11.23 11.50
CA VAL A 138 -7.39 10.64 10.89
C VAL A 138 -7.04 10.09 9.52
N LYS A 139 -7.50 8.89 9.23
CA LYS A 139 -7.46 8.28 7.90
C LYS A 139 -8.72 7.43 7.69
N ASP A 140 -9.04 7.10 6.44
CA ASP A 140 -9.92 5.97 6.20
C ASP A 140 -9.14 4.65 6.36
N TYR A 141 -9.72 3.53 6.05
CA TYR A 141 -9.06 2.24 6.22
C TYR A 141 -7.81 2.06 5.34
N VAL A 142 -7.60 2.93 4.34
CA VAL A 142 -6.50 2.84 3.39
C VAL A 142 -5.57 4.06 3.44
N LYS A 143 -6.12 5.27 3.36
CA LYS A 143 -5.35 6.51 3.18
C LYS A 143 -5.80 7.64 4.08
N SER A 144 -4.87 8.55 4.38
CA SER A 144 -5.14 9.87 4.94
C SER A 144 -5.27 10.91 3.83
N VAL A 145 -5.74 12.11 4.19
CA VAL A 145 -5.69 13.29 3.32
C VAL A 145 -4.38 14.03 3.57
N LYS A 146 -3.64 14.35 2.51
CA LYS A 146 -2.36 15.06 2.57
C LYS A 146 -2.34 16.21 1.57
N GLY A 147 -1.62 17.29 1.89
CA GLY A 147 -1.43 18.42 0.96
C GLY A 147 -2.67 19.27 0.73
N THR A 148 -3.61 19.30 1.68
CA THR A 148 -4.85 20.07 1.64
C THR A 148 -5.02 20.89 2.92
N GLU A 149 -6.16 21.56 3.07
CA GLU A 149 -6.56 22.29 4.28
C GLU A 149 -6.88 21.36 5.45
N PHE A 150 -7.09 20.05 5.21
CA PHE A 150 -7.35 19.08 6.26
C PHE A 150 -6.13 18.95 7.20
N PRO A 151 -6.32 19.06 8.54
CA PRO A 151 -5.21 18.96 9.49
C PRO A 151 -4.53 17.60 9.41
N LYS A 152 -3.19 17.62 9.34
CA LYS A 152 -2.40 16.37 9.33
C LYS A 152 -2.49 15.63 10.68
N TYR A 153 -2.63 16.39 11.79
CA TYR A 153 -2.67 15.87 13.15
C TYR A 153 -3.62 16.69 14.00
N PHE A 154 -4.16 16.04 15.02
CA PHE A 154 -5.00 16.61 16.06
C PHE A 154 -4.35 16.41 17.43
N ASP A 155 -4.59 17.33 18.38
CA ASP A 155 -4.07 17.26 19.73
C ASP A 155 -5.15 17.62 20.78
N GLN A 156 -4.73 17.78 22.03
CA GLN A 156 -5.61 18.05 23.16
C GLN A 156 -6.37 19.38 23.09
N THR A 157 -5.99 20.29 22.19
CA THR A 157 -6.61 21.61 22.05
C THR A 157 -7.84 21.59 21.14
N ILE A 158 -8.02 20.55 20.32
CA ILE A 158 -9.15 20.43 19.39
C ILE A 158 -10.49 20.48 20.10
N THR A 159 -11.45 21.23 19.57
CA THR A 159 -12.84 21.26 20.04
C THR A 159 -13.72 20.37 19.18
N GLN A 160 -14.88 19.93 19.71
CA GLN A 160 -15.82 19.13 18.94
C GLN A 160 -16.23 19.82 17.64
N SER A 161 -16.62 21.11 17.71
CA SER A 161 -17.06 21.83 16.52
C SER A 161 -15.96 22.05 15.49
N GLN A 162 -14.68 22.14 15.89
CA GLN A 162 -13.57 22.18 14.96
C GLN A 162 -13.36 20.81 14.31
N PHE A 163 -13.36 19.75 15.11
CA PHE A 163 -13.20 18.39 14.61
C PHE A 163 -14.31 18.00 13.62
N ASP A 164 -15.57 18.35 13.93
CA ASP A 164 -16.69 18.08 13.03
C ASP A 164 -16.50 18.78 11.66
N ARG A 165 -16.08 20.06 11.63
CA ARG A 165 -15.75 20.77 10.39
C ARG A 165 -14.60 20.14 9.61
N ASP A 166 -13.55 19.73 10.33
CA ASP A 166 -12.39 19.08 9.71
C ASP A 166 -12.80 17.72 9.15
N MET A 167 -13.70 16.97 9.79
CA MET A 167 -14.22 15.71 9.24
C MET A 167 -15.06 15.93 7.98
N GLU A 168 -15.81 17.03 7.85
CA GLU A 168 -16.48 17.37 6.59
C GLU A 168 -15.45 17.61 5.47
N LEU A 169 -14.32 18.28 5.74
CA LEU A 169 -13.21 18.42 4.79
C LEU A 169 -12.60 17.07 4.44
N PHE A 170 -12.40 16.19 5.42
CA PHE A 170 -11.89 14.84 5.19
C PHE A 170 -12.78 14.07 4.20
N TYR A 171 -14.08 14.02 4.46
CA TYR A 171 -15.05 13.36 3.57
C TYR A 171 -15.07 13.98 2.17
N LYS A 172 -15.03 15.32 2.08
CA LYS A 172 -14.96 16.03 0.80
C LYS A 172 -13.74 15.65 -0.01
N TYR A 173 -12.55 15.64 0.61
CA TYR A 173 -11.31 15.33 -0.11
C TYR A 173 -11.14 13.84 -0.42
N ARG A 174 -11.66 12.95 0.41
CA ARG A 174 -11.67 11.52 0.10
C ARG A 174 -12.68 11.16 -0.99
N GLY A 175 -13.83 11.80 -1.01
CA GLY A 175 -14.86 11.61 -2.03
C GLY A 175 -15.12 10.14 -2.37
N ASN A 176 -15.08 9.80 -3.65
CA ASN A 176 -15.28 8.43 -4.14
C ASN A 176 -14.16 7.45 -3.74
N LEU A 177 -13.00 7.95 -3.30
CA LEU A 177 -11.88 7.10 -2.84
C LEU A 177 -12.04 6.65 -1.38
N LEU A 178 -13.05 7.18 -0.67
CA LEU A 178 -13.34 6.80 0.71
C LEU A 178 -13.58 5.29 0.82
N THR A 179 -12.86 4.62 1.70
CA THR A 179 -12.86 3.16 1.81
C THR A 179 -13.04 2.72 3.26
N GLY A 180 -14.02 1.85 3.51
CA GLY A 180 -14.28 1.27 4.83
C GLY A 180 -14.86 2.28 5.82
N GLY A 181 -14.21 2.46 6.98
CA GLY A 181 -14.57 3.38 8.04
C GLY A 181 -13.50 4.44 8.29
N ILE A 182 -13.55 5.05 9.46
CA ILE A 182 -12.58 6.03 9.94
C ILE A 182 -11.63 5.36 10.93
N CYS A 183 -10.33 5.53 10.73
CA CYS A 183 -9.27 5.16 11.66
C CYS A 183 -8.77 6.43 12.38
N ILE A 184 -8.84 6.42 13.70
CA ILE A 184 -8.14 7.36 14.56
C ILE A 184 -6.87 6.64 15.03
N LYS A 185 -5.72 7.10 14.57
CA LYS A 185 -4.43 6.44 14.85
C LYS A 185 -3.54 7.35 15.67
N GLU A 186 -2.93 6.81 16.72
CA GLU A 186 -1.99 7.53 17.57
C GLU A 186 -0.83 8.11 16.73
N TYR A 187 -0.46 9.34 17.04
CA TYR A 187 0.71 9.98 16.45
C TYR A 187 1.99 9.46 17.09
N LEU A 188 2.81 8.78 16.30
CA LEU A 188 4.16 8.40 16.69
C LEU A 188 5.14 9.52 16.36
N LYS A 189 5.98 9.89 17.34
CA LYS A 189 7.06 10.84 17.13
C LYS A 189 8.26 10.13 16.52
N LEU A 190 8.41 10.28 15.21
CA LEU A 190 9.44 9.58 14.46
C LEU A 190 10.80 10.26 14.58
N LYS A 191 11.85 9.47 14.66
CA LYS A 191 13.26 9.91 14.65
C LYS A 191 13.58 10.56 13.30
N ARG A 192 14.28 11.68 13.38
CA ARG A 192 14.71 12.41 12.19
C ARG A 192 16.24 12.40 12.07
N TYR A 193 16.69 12.24 10.85
CA TYR A 193 18.08 12.41 10.43
C TYR A 193 18.11 13.56 9.42
N GLY A 194 18.53 14.74 9.91
CA GLY A 194 18.34 16.00 9.20
C GLY A 194 16.86 16.40 9.11
N SER A 195 16.36 16.62 7.92
CA SER A 195 14.95 17.04 7.66
C SER A 195 13.97 15.89 7.50
N VAL A 196 14.42 14.66 7.34
CA VAL A 196 13.60 13.48 7.00
C VAL A 196 13.52 12.48 8.15
N THR A 197 12.46 11.71 8.19
CA THR A 197 12.25 10.62 9.14
C THR A 197 13.05 9.38 8.73
N ASN A 198 13.29 8.47 9.67
CA ASN A 198 13.93 7.19 9.37
C ASN A 198 12.87 6.12 9.15
N GLU A 199 12.54 5.90 7.89
CA GLU A 199 11.48 4.98 7.47
C GLU A 199 11.99 4.01 6.42
N TYR A 200 11.60 2.74 6.55
CA TYR A 200 11.96 1.67 5.62
C TYR A 200 10.71 0.95 5.14
N ARG A 201 10.66 0.65 3.85
CA ARG A 201 9.69 -0.26 3.25
C ARG A 201 10.33 -1.62 3.02
N VAL A 202 9.65 -2.66 3.49
CA VAL A 202 10.01 -4.05 3.22
C VAL A 202 8.96 -4.65 2.31
N PHE A 203 9.38 -5.24 1.19
CA PHE A 203 8.54 -6.10 0.40
C PHE A 203 8.75 -7.55 0.84
N TYR A 204 7.65 -8.20 1.15
CA TYR A 204 7.58 -9.63 1.43
C TYR A 204 6.94 -10.34 0.25
N ILE A 205 7.60 -11.38 -0.24
CA ILE A 205 7.15 -12.15 -1.39
C ILE A 205 7.34 -13.62 -1.06
N ASN A 206 6.26 -14.41 -1.14
CA ASN A 206 6.29 -15.81 -0.79
C ASN A 206 6.92 -16.07 0.58
N HIS A 207 6.51 -15.28 1.59
CA HIS A 207 6.99 -15.36 2.97
C HIS A 207 8.49 -15.09 3.16
N GLU A 208 9.16 -14.52 2.15
CA GLU A 208 10.54 -14.09 2.24
C GLU A 208 10.68 -12.56 2.13
N VAL A 209 11.74 -12.03 2.76
CA VAL A 209 12.09 -10.63 2.61
C VAL A 209 12.76 -10.45 1.25
N ALA A 210 12.01 -9.89 0.29
CA ALA A 210 12.52 -9.65 -1.05
C ALA A 210 13.38 -8.39 -1.13
N THR A 211 12.91 -7.28 -0.55
CA THR A 211 13.68 -6.02 -0.50
C THR A 211 13.42 -5.26 0.79
N LEU A 212 14.44 -4.52 1.21
CA LEU A 212 14.42 -3.54 2.31
C LEU A 212 14.96 -2.23 1.78
N SER A 213 14.12 -1.20 1.69
CA SER A 213 14.49 0.06 1.04
C SER A 213 14.16 1.27 1.91
N ARG A 214 15.02 2.29 1.87
CA ARG A 214 14.79 3.57 2.54
C ARG A 214 13.58 4.29 1.92
N ASN A 215 12.59 4.64 2.73
CA ASN A 215 11.29 5.10 2.24
C ASN A 215 11.03 6.61 2.42
N SER A 216 11.97 7.36 3.00
CA SER A 216 11.85 8.82 3.19
C SER A 216 13.09 9.60 2.76
N ASN A 217 13.91 9.04 1.88
CA ASN A 217 15.18 9.63 1.43
C ASN A 217 16.18 9.92 2.56
N GLN A 218 16.07 9.21 3.69
CA GLN A 218 17.02 9.32 4.78
C GLN A 218 18.43 8.90 4.36
N TYR A 219 19.42 9.41 5.06
CA TYR A 219 20.82 9.11 4.78
C TYR A 219 21.15 7.64 4.96
N ILE A 220 22.14 7.15 4.21
CA ILE A 220 22.58 5.74 4.22
C ILE A 220 23.08 5.27 5.59
N TYR A 221 23.53 6.18 6.44
CA TYR A 221 24.01 5.88 7.79
C TYR A 221 22.89 5.85 8.85
N ALA A 222 21.65 6.15 8.49
CA ALA A 222 20.52 5.97 9.41
C ALA A 222 20.36 4.48 9.73
N PRO A 223 20.09 4.12 11.00
CA PRO A 223 19.99 2.72 11.41
C PRO A 223 18.94 1.97 10.61
N LEU A 224 19.17 0.68 10.42
CA LEU A 224 18.19 -0.25 9.83
C LEU A 224 17.20 -0.74 10.91
N PRO A 225 16.00 -1.13 10.53
CA PRO A 225 15.10 -1.86 11.43
C PRO A 225 15.76 -3.16 11.91
N PRO A 226 15.54 -3.59 13.16
CA PRO A 226 16.05 -4.87 13.64
C PRO A 226 15.59 -6.03 12.77
N LYS A 227 16.50 -6.94 12.45
CA LYS A 227 16.19 -8.11 11.61
C LYS A 227 15.06 -8.95 12.19
N GLU A 228 15.07 -9.13 13.51
CA GLU A 228 14.05 -9.90 14.23
C GLU A 228 12.66 -9.29 14.06
N LEU A 229 12.56 -7.96 14.04
CA LEU A 229 11.30 -7.26 13.79
C LEU A 229 10.82 -7.47 12.34
N ILE A 230 11.74 -7.39 11.38
CA ILE A 230 11.42 -7.65 9.97
C ILE A 230 10.96 -9.11 9.79
N ASP A 231 11.73 -10.08 10.31
CA ASP A 231 11.44 -11.51 10.14
C ASP A 231 10.12 -11.93 10.81
N LYS A 232 9.69 -11.23 11.86
CA LYS A 232 8.42 -11.48 12.56
C LYS A 232 7.21 -11.43 11.62
N TYR A 233 7.26 -10.64 10.58
CA TYR A 233 6.12 -10.42 9.68
C TYR A 233 6.17 -11.22 8.38
N LYS A 234 7.10 -12.16 8.23
CA LYS A 234 7.15 -13.07 7.07
C LYS A 234 5.94 -13.99 6.95
N SER A 235 5.26 -14.27 8.08
CA SER A 235 4.15 -15.24 8.15
C SER A 235 2.75 -14.62 7.99
N ILE A 236 2.63 -13.37 7.54
CA ILE A 236 1.33 -12.78 7.23
C ILE A 236 0.71 -13.56 6.06
N GLU A 237 -0.60 -13.83 6.15
CA GLU A 237 -1.36 -14.66 5.20
C GLU A 237 -1.61 -13.91 3.88
N SER A 238 -0.55 -13.52 3.23
CA SER A 238 -0.51 -12.97 1.88
C SER A 238 0.81 -13.33 1.23
N ILE A 239 0.78 -13.55 -0.08
CA ILE A 239 1.98 -13.95 -0.83
C ILE A 239 2.83 -12.75 -1.28
N TYR A 240 2.22 -11.54 -1.34
CA TYR A 240 2.90 -10.35 -1.85
C TYR A 240 2.38 -9.08 -1.16
N TYR A 241 3.18 -8.52 -0.27
CA TYR A 241 2.78 -7.37 0.55
C TYR A 241 3.97 -6.53 0.99
N THR A 242 3.66 -5.36 1.55
CA THR A 242 4.64 -4.46 2.17
C THR A 242 4.33 -4.21 3.62
N VAL A 243 5.39 -3.98 4.42
CA VAL A 243 5.30 -3.41 5.75
C VAL A 243 6.29 -2.26 5.84
N ASP A 244 5.82 -1.11 6.31
CA ASP A 244 6.64 0.07 6.53
C ASP A 244 7.01 0.19 8.01
N PHE A 245 8.31 0.29 8.28
CA PHE A 245 8.88 0.45 9.61
C PHE A 245 9.45 1.86 9.78
N ALA A 246 9.30 2.43 10.97
CA ALA A 246 9.90 3.71 11.32
C ALA A 246 10.57 3.65 12.69
N GLU A 247 11.70 4.35 12.82
CA GLU A 247 12.36 4.60 14.09
C GLU A 247 11.64 5.74 14.82
N THR A 248 11.33 5.54 16.09
CA THR A 248 10.76 6.56 16.97
C THR A 248 11.87 7.33 17.69
N GLU A 249 11.55 8.50 18.27
CA GLU A 249 12.57 9.34 18.93
C GLU A 249 13.29 8.67 20.09
N ASP A 250 12.67 7.72 20.76
CA ASP A 250 13.26 6.94 21.84
C ASP A 250 14.16 5.79 21.33
N GLY A 251 14.30 5.65 20.00
CA GLY A 251 15.12 4.63 19.34
C GLY A 251 14.41 3.28 19.16
N SER A 252 13.15 3.15 19.57
CA SER A 252 12.36 1.96 19.26
C SER A 252 11.92 1.95 17.79
N TRP A 253 11.52 0.78 17.28
CA TRP A 253 11.02 0.63 15.92
C TRP A 253 9.56 0.24 15.93
N ARG A 254 8.79 0.83 15.02
CA ARG A 254 7.34 0.60 14.91
C ARG A 254 6.92 0.34 13.48
N VAL A 255 5.92 -0.52 13.31
CA VAL A 255 5.17 -0.64 12.05
C VAL A 255 4.28 0.59 11.92
N ILE A 256 4.43 1.33 10.83
CA ILE A 256 3.65 2.54 10.58
C ILE A 256 2.57 2.33 9.52
N GLU A 257 2.79 1.43 8.56
CA GLU A 257 1.86 1.10 7.48
C GLU A 257 2.10 -0.32 6.98
N ALA A 258 1.08 -0.91 6.38
CA ALA A 258 1.17 -2.14 5.60
C ALA A 258 0.24 -2.02 4.39
N GLY A 259 0.52 -2.76 3.34
CA GLY A 259 -0.29 -2.72 2.12
C GLY A 259 -0.04 -3.91 1.21
N ASP A 260 -0.95 -4.14 0.26
CA ASP A 260 -0.72 -5.09 -0.82
C ASP A 260 0.47 -4.67 -1.68
N GLY A 261 1.30 -5.62 -2.06
CA GLY A 261 2.51 -5.39 -2.84
C GLY A 261 2.25 -4.84 -4.24
N GLY A 262 1.15 -5.26 -4.85
CA GLY A 262 0.78 -4.86 -6.21
C GLY A 262 0.42 -3.38 -6.37
N VAL A 263 -0.03 -2.76 -5.28
CA VAL A 263 -0.44 -1.35 -5.25
C VAL A 263 0.45 -0.49 -4.33
N SER A 264 1.50 -1.07 -3.77
CA SER A 264 2.52 -0.35 -3.01
C SER A 264 3.61 0.17 -3.96
N GLY A 265 3.82 1.48 -3.97
CA GLY A 265 4.89 2.09 -4.77
C GLY A 265 6.27 1.66 -4.28
N LEU A 266 7.24 1.63 -5.18
CA LEU A 266 8.63 1.43 -4.83
C LEU A 266 9.15 2.64 -4.04
N SER A 267 10.09 2.41 -3.13
CA SER A 267 10.70 3.49 -2.36
C SER A 267 11.54 4.41 -3.26
N PRO A 268 11.61 5.71 -2.97
CA PRO A 268 12.55 6.60 -3.66
C PRO A 268 13.97 6.03 -3.57
N ASN A 269 14.73 6.04 -4.65
CA ASN A 269 16.09 5.48 -4.73
C ASN A 269 16.20 3.95 -4.56
N GLN A 270 15.09 3.22 -4.64
CA GLN A 270 15.15 1.76 -4.73
C GLN A 270 15.72 1.35 -6.08
N ASP A 271 16.63 0.37 -6.07
CA ASP A 271 17.06 -0.29 -7.30
C ASP A 271 15.92 -1.14 -7.86
N ILE A 272 15.30 -0.65 -8.93
CA ILE A 272 14.11 -1.26 -9.52
C ILE A 272 14.45 -2.59 -10.18
N GLU A 273 15.61 -2.71 -10.85
CA GLU A 273 16.03 -3.99 -11.44
C GLU A 273 16.30 -5.04 -10.36
N ALA A 274 16.99 -4.67 -9.29
CA ALA A 274 17.22 -5.57 -8.17
C ALA A 274 15.90 -6.03 -7.53
N TYR A 275 14.90 -5.14 -7.44
CA TYR A 275 13.57 -5.50 -6.98
C TYR A 275 12.91 -6.55 -7.89
N TYR A 276 12.89 -6.37 -9.21
CA TYR A 276 12.28 -7.35 -10.13
C TYR A 276 13.06 -8.66 -10.20
N ARG A 277 14.38 -8.64 -10.00
CA ARG A 277 15.19 -9.86 -9.82
C ARG A 277 14.78 -10.62 -8.56
N ALA A 278 14.60 -9.92 -7.44
CA ALA A 278 14.14 -10.52 -6.18
C ALA A 278 12.72 -11.07 -6.31
N LEU A 279 11.81 -10.32 -6.93
CA LEU A 279 10.43 -10.74 -7.22
C LEU A 279 10.42 -12.06 -8.01
N TYR A 280 11.22 -12.12 -9.09
CA TYR A 280 11.34 -13.35 -9.89
C TYR A 280 11.85 -14.51 -9.06
N GLN A 281 12.93 -14.33 -8.29
CA GLN A 281 13.51 -15.41 -7.48
C GLN A 281 12.53 -15.97 -6.45
N CYS A 282 11.70 -15.12 -5.84
CA CYS A 282 10.71 -15.56 -4.86
C CYS A 282 9.49 -16.26 -5.47
N LEU A 283 9.17 -15.99 -6.75
CA LEU A 283 7.96 -16.51 -7.41
C LEU A 283 8.21 -17.61 -8.44
N LYS A 284 9.44 -17.85 -8.87
CA LYS A 284 9.75 -18.78 -9.97
C LYS A 284 9.30 -20.23 -9.75
N ASP A 285 9.11 -20.62 -8.49
CA ASP A 285 8.77 -21.98 -8.07
C ASP A 285 7.29 -22.11 -7.63
N ILE A 286 6.47 -21.07 -7.85
CA ILE A 286 5.02 -21.03 -7.56
C ILE A 286 4.17 -21.20 -8.88
#